data_800e08fd1f3cc27d039d94f8ed3c6ea6
#
_entry.id   800e08fd1f3cc27d039d94f8ed3c6ea6
#
_cell.length_a   1.000
_cell.length_b   1.000
_cell.length_c   1.000
_cell.angle_alpha   90.00
_cell.angle_beta   90.00
_cell.angle_gamma   90.00
#
_symmetry.space_group_name_H-M   'P 1'
#
loop_
_entity.id
_entity.type
_entity.pdbx_description
1 polymer ?
#
loop_
_entity_poly.entity_id
_entity_poly.type
_entity_poly.pdbx_seq_one_letter_code
_entity_poly.pdbx_strand_id
1 'polypeptide(L)'
;NKDPPELIQPNKLMIFEGLHPMYNEATKKALDLGIYIDIVNDVKFAWKVQRDVSERGWTEEQVKEDIEKRLPDFSAFVDPQKKDADVILRYEPSDKGLPYLKVKLIQKKGGAFPTVTLKKDLTLTGSKPGATLKMYDDDWFGNAATVVEMDGEIDMDNMEAQLKEIESNLEGLGGKSPTELSEAMLKLKGSPGSENGTGLLQTVIAIKVREVYEKLS
;
A
#
# COMPACT_ATOMS: atom_id res chain seq x y z
N ASN A 1 8.30 18.46 -26.24
CA ASN A 1 8.01 19.74 -25.58
C ASN A 1 8.56 19.64 -24.16
N LYS A 2 9.46 20.56 -23.82
CA LYS A 2 9.85 20.76 -22.42
C LYS A 2 9.03 21.97 -21.96
N ASP A 3 8.09 21.73 -21.09
CA ASP A 3 7.41 22.82 -20.41
C ASP A 3 8.43 23.62 -19.60
N PRO A 4 8.24 24.94 -19.47
CA PRO A 4 9.13 25.75 -18.63
C PRO A 4 9.10 25.22 -17.20
N PRO A 5 10.22 25.32 -16.47
CA PRO A 5 10.24 24.89 -15.07
C PRO A 5 9.24 25.72 -14.25
N GLU A 6 8.42 25.02 -13.48
CA GLU A 6 7.48 25.62 -12.54
C GLU A 6 8.13 25.75 -11.16
N LEU A 7 7.99 26.91 -10.53
CA LEU A 7 8.45 27.13 -9.17
C LEU A 7 7.42 26.59 -8.19
N ILE A 8 7.74 25.47 -7.55
CA ILE A 8 6.92 24.91 -6.47
C ILE A 8 7.31 25.60 -5.17
N GLN A 9 6.34 26.24 -4.52
CA GLN A 9 6.55 26.83 -3.20
C GLN A 9 6.59 25.72 -2.15
N PRO A 10 7.57 25.76 -1.22
CA PRO A 10 7.65 24.78 -0.15
C PRO A 10 6.41 24.84 0.75
N ASN A 11 5.92 23.68 1.16
CA ASN A 11 4.84 23.53 2.12
C ASN A 11 5.32 22.66 3.29
N LYS A 12 4.60 22.68 4.41
CA LYS A 12 4.92 21.86 5.59
C LYS A 12 4.90 20.36 5.30
N LEU A 13 4.03 19.90 4.41
CA LEU A 13 4.00 18.53 3.90
C LEU A 13 4.09 18.58 2.39
N MET A 14 5.05 17.86 1.84
CA MET A 14 5.19 17.64 0.39
C MET A 14 5.17 16.14 0.10
N ILE A 15 4.33 15.73 -0.85
CA ILE A 15 4.32 14.37 -1.36
C ILE A 15 4.99 14.40 -2.73
N PHE A 16 6.08 13.65 -2.87
CA PHE A 16 6.80 13.47 -4.13
C PHE A 16 6.53 12.05 -4.63
N GLU A 17 5.81 11.92 -5.75
CA GLU A 17 5.43 10.64 -6.29
C GLU A 17 5.98 10.43 -7.71
N GLY A 18 6.16 9.18 -8.12
CA GLY A 18 6.60 8.80 -9.45
C GLY A 18 7.33 7.47 -9.49
N LEU A 19 7.95 7.17 -10.63
CA LEU A 19 8.70 5.93 -10.83
C LEU A 19 10.11 5.95 -10.20
N HIS A 20 10.67 7.14 -9.94
CA HIS A 20 12.07 7.30 -9.53
C HIS A 20 12.32 8.18 -8.30
N PRO A 21 11.40 8.30 -7.32
CA PRO A 21 11.59 9.20 -6.17
C PRO A 21 12.82 8.85 -5.32
N MET A 22 13.14 7.55 -5.19
CA MET A 22 14.25 7.06 -4.39
C MET A 22 15.46 6.58 -5.23
N TYR A 23 15.44 6.80 -6.55
CA TYR A 23 16.53 6.39 -7.43
C TYR A 23 17.78 7.28 -7.26
N ASN A 24 17.58 8.59 -7.11
CA ASN A 24 18.68 9.54 -6.94
C ASN A 24 19.04 9.69 -5.46
N GLU A 25 20.31 9.53 -5.12
CA GLU A 25 20.81 9.63 -3.74
C GLU A 25 20.51 10.98 -3.06
N ALA A 26 20.57 12.08 -3.81
CA ALA A 26 20.26 13.40 -3.25
C ALA A 26 18.78 13.52 -2.89
N THR A 27 17.90 13.05 -3.78
CA THR A 27 16.45 13.03 -3.52
C THR A 27 16.13 12.10 -2.37
N LYS A 28 16.68 10.86 -2.39
CA LYS A 28 16.47 9.87 -1.33
C LYS A 28 16.83 10.42 0.07
N LYS A 29 17.96 11.14 0.19
CA LYS A 29 18.38 11.75 1.45
C LYS A 29 17.51 12.93 1.91
N ALA A 30 16.73 13.51 1.02
CA ALA A 30 15.82 14.60 1.33
C ALA A 30 14.42 14.13 1.74
N LEU A 31 14.13 12.82 1.64
CA LEU A 31 12.85 12.25 2.05
C LEU A 31 12.88 11.95 3.55
N ASP A 32 11.89 12.43 4.29
CA ASP A 32 11.68 12.08 5.70
C ASP A 32 11.01 10.70 5.84
N LEU A 33 10.29 10.26 4.81
CA LEU A 33 9.60 8.96 4.78
C LEU A 33 9.52 8.44 3.35
N GLY A 34 10.03 7.24 3.12
CA GLY A 34 9.95 6.51 1.86
C GLY A 34 8.85 5.44 1.89
N ILE A 35 7.87 5.53 0.98
CA ILE A 35 6.82 4.53 0.80
C ILE A 35 6.96 3.91 -0.59
N TYR A 36 6.97 2.58 -0.68
CA TYR A 36 7.02 1.86 -1.95
C TYR A 36 5.79 0.99 -2.13
N ILE A 37 5.16 1.10 -3.30
CA ILE A 37 4.06 0.24 -3.72
C ILE A 37 4.65 -0.91 -4.55
N ASP A 38 4.71 -2.10 -3.98
CA ASP A 38 5.25 -3.31 -4.61
C ASP A 38 4.10 -4.21 -5.07
N ILE A 39 3.91 -4.32 -6.38
CA ILE A 39 2.86 -5.15 -6.96
C ILE A 39 3.54 -6.29 -7.69
N VAL A 40 3.27 -7.54 -7.29
CA VAL A 40 3.82 -8.70 -7.99
C VAL A 40 3.31 -8.77 -9.44
N ASN A 41 4.11 -9.37 -10.32
CA ASN A 41 3.85 -9.32 -11.76
C ASN A 41 2.46 -9.85 -12.14
N ASP A 42 1.97 -10.91 -11.50
CA ASP A 42 0.67 -11.48 -11.81
C ASP A 42 -0.47 -10.48 -11.62
N VAL A 43 -0.47 -9.76 -10.50
CA VAL A 43 -1.45 -8.70 -10.21
C VAL A 43 -1.24 -7.49 -11.12
N LYS A 44 0.01 -7.04 -11.23
CA LYS A 44 0.38 -5.86 -12.02
C LYS A 44 0.02 -6.02 -13.49
N PHE A 45 0.30 -7.18 -14.07
CA PHE A 45 0.00 -7.44 -15.48
C PHE A 45 -1.50 -7.61 -15.71
N ALA A 46 -2.21 -8.30 -14.83
CA ALA A 46 -3.68 -8.39 -14.90
C ALA A 46 -4.33 -7.01 -14.89
N TRP A 47 -3.93 -6.13 -13.97
CA TRP A 47 -4.45 -4.76 -13.90
C TRP A 47 -4.08 -3.92 -15.12
N LYS A 48 -2.84 -4.06 -15.64
CA LYS A 48 -2.41 -3.33 -16.83
C LYS A 48 -3.19 -3.78 -18.05
N VAL A 49 -3.38 -5.09 -18.24
CA VAL A 49 -4.20 -5.63 -19.35
C VAL A 49 -5.63 -5.10 -19.23
N GLN A 50 -6.27 -5.23 -18.08
CA GLN A 50 -7.62 -4.74 -17.87
C GLN A 50 -7.76 -3.26 -18.23
N ARG A 51 -6.88 -2.40 -17.70
CA ARG A 51 -6.91 -0.96 -17.95
C ARG A 51 -6.65 -0.61 -19.41
N ASP A 52 -5.58 -1.13 -20.00
CA ASP A 52 -5.14 -0.70 -21.33
C ASP A 52 -6.08 -1.23 -22.42
N VAL A 53 -6.72 -2.37 -22.21
CA VAL A 53 -7.78 -2.87 -23.11
C VAL A 53 -9.06 -2.06 -22.95
N SER A 54 -9.54 -1.83 -21.72
CA SER A 54 -10.82 -1.16 -21.49
C SER A 54 -10.80 0.34 -21.74
N GLU A 55 -9.69 1.02 -21.40
CA GLU A 55 -9.63 2.49 -21.42
C GLU A 55 -8.87 3.05 -22.62
N ARG A 56 -7.91 2.27 -23.17
CA ARG A 56 -7.01 2.73 -24.25
C ARG A 56 -7.24 2.04 -25.58
N GLY A 57 -8.11 1.02 -25.60
CA GLY A 57 -8.47 0.27 -26.83
C GLY A 57 -7.33 -0.58 -27.39
N TRP A 58 -6.35 -0.96 -26.56
CA TRP A 58 -5.27 -1.86 -26.95
C TRP A 58 -5.76 -3.31 -27.01
N THR A 59 -5.06 -4.16 -27.80
CA THR A 59 -5.27 -5.60 -27.69
C THR A 59 -4.43 -6.17 -26.55
N GLU A 60 -4.78 -7.35 -26.03
CA GLU A 60 -3.98 -8.02 -25.00
C GLU A 60 -2.53 -8.29 -25.47
N GLU A 61 -2.35 -8.63 -26.76
CA GLU A 61 -1.03 -8.86 -27.34
C GLU A 61 -0.18 -7.59 -27.30
N GLN A 62 -0.75 -6.44 -27.68
CA GLN A 62 -0.04 -5.15 -27.62
C GLN A 62 0.36 -4.80 -26.19
N VAL A 63 -0.51 -5.10 -25.19
CA VAL A 63 -0.18 -4.86 -23.78
C VAL A 63 0.95 -5.77 -23.32
N LYS A 64 0.93 -7.06 -23.70
CA LYS A 64 2.00 -8.02 -23.36
C LYS A 64 3.34 -7.61 -23.95
N GLU A 65 3.38 -7.22 -25.22
CA GLU A 65 4.59 -6.73 -25.87
C GLU A 65 5.15 -5.47 -25.18
N ASP A 66 4.29 -4.52 -24.80
CA ASP A 66 4.72 -3.31 -24.06
C ASP A 66 5.27 -3.65 -22.66
N ILE A 67 4.68 -4.63 -21.97
CA ILE A 67 5.19 -5.12 -20.69
C ILE A 67 6.61 -5.70 -20.87
N GLU A 68 6.79 -6.62 -21.82
CA GLU A 68 8.07 -7.26 -22.05
C GLU A 68 9.15 -6.25 -22.42
N LYS A 69 8.83 -5.28 -23.25
CA LYS A 69 9.73 -4.20 -23.66
C LYS A 69 10.19 -3.33 -22.51
N ARG A 70 9.33 -3.08 -21.51
CA ARG A 70 9.62 -2.20 -20.36
C ARG A 70 10.18 -2.92 -19.16
N LEU A 71 10.08 -4.24 -19.11
CA LEU A 71 10.50 -5.03 -17.96
C LEU A 71 11.99 -4.86 -17.61
N PRO A 72 12.93 -4.78 -18.57
CA PRO A 72 14.34 -4.51 -18.26
C PRO A 72 14.57 -3.19 -17.55
N ASP A 73 13.92 -2.10 -18.00
CA ASP A 73 14.04 -0.78 -17.38
C ASP A 73 13.44 -0.76 -15.98
N PHE A 74 12.28 -1.41 -15.81
CA PHE A 74 11.67 -1.56 -14.50
C PHE A 74 12.60 -2.28 -13.51
N SER A 75 13.19 -3.39 -13.94
CA SER A 75 14.10 -4.19 -13.10
C SER A 75 15.42 -3.48 -12.80
N ALA A 76 15.89 -2.62 -13.70
CA ALA A 76 17.14 -1.88 -13.50
C ALA A 76 16.96 -0.61 -12.65
N PHE A 77 15.85 0.11 -12.79
CA PHE A 77 15.72 1.46 -12.29
C PHE A 77 14.58 1.67 -11.28
N VAL A 78 13.51 0.88 -11.35
CA VAL A 78 12.33 1.06 -10.50
C VAL A 78 12.33 0.07 -9.33
N ASP A 79 12.37 -1.22 -9.62
CA ASP A 79 12.27 -2.28 -8.62
C ASP A 79 13.34 -2.22 -7.51
N PRO A 80 14.61 -1.87 -7.77
CA PRO A 80 15.63 -1.79 -6.73
C PRO A 80 15.34 -0.76 -5.63
N GLN A 81 14.54 0.28 -5.90
CA GLN A 81 14.23 1.33 -4.95
C GLN A 81 13.45 0.85 -3.71
N LYS A 82 12.75 -0.29 -3.82
CA LYS A 82 12.02 -0.88 -2.69
C LYS A 82 12.91 -1.26 -1.50
N LYS A 83 14.22 -1.42 -1.73
CA LYS A 83 15.20 -1.68 -0.67
C LYS A 83 15.39 -0.47 0.24
N ASP A 84 15.21 0.72 -0.29
CA ASP A 84 15.45 1.99 0.40
C ASP A 84 14.21 2.52 1.12
N ALA A 85 13.02 2.03 0.77
CA ALA A 85 11.78 2.47 1.40
C ALA A 85 11.70 2.08 2.88
N ASP A 86 11.07 2.93 3.71
CA ASP A 86 10.81 2.67 5.13
C ASP A 86 9.63 1.73 5.31
N VAL A 87 8.63 1.88 4.43
CA VAL A 87 7.43 1.05 4.43
C VAL A 87 7.07 0.62 3.01
N ILE A 88 6.65 -0.62 2.88
CA ILE A 88 6.25 -1.21 1.61
C ILE A 88 4.82 -1.70 1.71
N LEU A 89 3.99 -1.32 0.74
CA LEU A 89 2.67 -1.90 0.56
C LEU A 89 2.74 -2.88 -0.60
N ARG A 90 2.71 -4.18 -0.28
CA ARG A 90 2.89 -5.25 -1.26
C ARG A 90 1.58 -5.93 -1.61
N TYR A 91 1.32 -6.07 -2.91
CA TYR A 91 0.12 -6.69 -3.46
C TYR A 91 0.46 -8.03 -4.10
N GLU A 92 -0.24 -9.08 -3.67
CA GLU A 92 -0.13 -10.45 -4.15
C GLU A 92 -1.52 -11.03 -4.45
N PRO A 93 -1.63 -12.06 -5.29
CA PRO A 93 -2.88 -12.82 -5.38
C PRO A 93 -3.24 -13.39 -4.00
N SER A 94 -4.51 -13.36 -3.65
CA SER A 94 -5.02 -14.05 -2.47
C SER A 94 -4.73 -15.55 -2.56
N ASP A 95 -4.63 -16.24 -1.44
CA ASP A 95 -4.59 -17.71 -1.38
C ASP A 95 -5.85 -18.34 -2.00
N LYS A 96 -6.91 -17.55 -2.16
CA LYS A 96 -8.16 -17.91 -2.86
C LYS A 96 -8.12 -17.64 -4.37
N GLY A 97 -7.01 -17.08 -4.87
CA GLY A 97 -6.82 -16.70 -6.27
C GLY A 97 -7.40 -15.32 -6.62
N LEU A 98 -7.03 -14.83 -7.84
CA LEU A 98 -7.60 -13.60 -8.39
C LEU A 98 -9.12 -13.75 -8.64
N PRO A 99 -9.91 -12.67 -8.51
CA PRO A 99 -9.49 -11.27 -8.33
C PRO A 99 -9.18 -10.86 -6.88
N TYR A 100 -9.28 -11.77 -5.92
CA TYR A 100 -9.00 -11.45 -4.52
C TYR A 100 -7.53 -11.13 -4.31
N LEU A 101 -7.26 -10.23 -3.36
CA LEU A 101 -5.91 -9.74 -3.07
C LEU A 101 -5.49 -10.12 -1.66
N LYS A 102 -4.20 -10.42 -1.55
CA LYS A 102 -3.43 -10.41 -0.33
C LYS A 102 -2.58 -9.14 -0.32
N VAL A 103 -2.74 -8.31 0.69
CA VAL A 103 -2.01 -7.05 0.81
C VAL A 103 -1.20 -7.06 2.10
N LYS A 104 0.08 -6.72 1.99
CA LYS A 104 1.04 -6.71 3.10
C LYS A 104 1.55 -5.30 3.34
N LEU A 105 1.46 -4.84 4.56
CA LEU A 105 2.18 -3.67 5.06
C LEU A 105 3.47 -4.16 5.70
N ILE A 106 4.60 -3.95 5.01
CA ILE A 106 5.92 -4.32 5.48
C ILE A 106 6.58 -3.08 6.08
N GLN A 107 6.91 -3.12 7.36
CA GLN A 107 7.40 -1.99 8.14
C GLN A 107 8.80 -2.30 8.64
N LYS A 108 9.82 -1.58 8.17
CA LYS A 108 11.19 -1.75 8.66
C LYS A 108 11.28 -1.32 10.11
N LYS A 109 11.88 -2.14 10.93
CA LYS A 109 12.14 -1.82 12.35
C LYS A 109 13.19 -0.73 12.47
N GLY A 110 12.92 0.26 13.34
CA GLY A 110 13.84 1.38 13.58
C GLY A 110 13.83 2.48 12.52
N GLY A 111 12.91 2.42 11.52
CA GLY A 111 12.71 3.46 10.53
C GLY A 111 11.86 4.64 11.03
N ALA A 112 11.64 5.62 10.16
CA ALA A 112 10.81 6.79 10.44
C ALA A 112 9.32 6.45 10.59
N PHE A 113 8.87 5.35 9.99
CA PHE A 113 7.47 4.92 10.05
C PHE A 113 7.14 4.27 11.40
N PRO A 114 6.21 4.83 12.18
CA PRO A 114 5.81 4.24 13.46
C PRO A 114 5.11 2.89 13.24
N THR A 115 5.63 1.83 13.83
CA THR A 115 5.15 0.46 13.61
C THR A 115 3.72 0.27 14.10
N VAL A 116 2.92 -0.36 13.26
CA VAL A 116 1.57 -0.85 13.57
C VAL A 116 1.64 -2.36 13.80
N THR A 117 0.96 -2.85 14.82
CA THR A 117 0.92 -4.26 15.19
C THR A 117 -0.51 -4.74 15.41
N LEU A 118 -0.70 -6.06 15.47
CA LEU A 118 -1.94 -6.69 15.87
C LEU A 118 -1.78 -7.28 17.28
N LYS A 119 -2.84 -7.19 18.09
CA LYS A 119 -2.91 -7.92 19.38
C LYS A 119 -3.01 -9.42 19.19
N LYS A 120 -3.69 -9.86 18.14
CA LYS A 120 -3.87 -11.26 17.73
C LYS A 120 -4.27 -11.33 16.26
N ASP A 121 -4.07 -12.47 15.64
CA ASP A 121 -4.60 -12.74 14.32
C ASP A 121 -6.13 -12.70 14.34
N LEU A 122 -6.74 -12.19 13.25
CA LEU A 122 -8.19 -12.12 13.09
C LEU A 122 -8.64 -12.95 11.90
N THR A 123 -9.82 -13.53 12.02
CA THR A 123 -10.56 -14.14 10.92
C THR A 123 -11.94 -13.50 10.86
N LEU A 124 -12.19 -12.74 9.82
CA LEU A 124 -13.47 -12.10 9.55
C LEU A 124 -14.31 -12.99 8.64
N THR A 125 -15.49 -13.32 9.09
CA THR A 125 -16.43 -14.16 8.33
C THR A 125 -17.58 -13.30 7.80
N GLY A 126 -18.08 -13.64 6.61
CA GLY A 126 -19.17 -12.91 5.98
C GLY A 126 -19.78 -13.67 4.80
N SER A 127 -20.63 -13.02 4.03
CA SER A 127 -21.29 -13.56 2.84
C SER A 127 -20.31 -13.85 1.67
N LYS A 128 -19.16 -13.18 1.65
CA LYS A 128 -18.03 -13.41 0.75
C LYS A 128 -16.95 -14.26 1.44
N PRO A 129 -15.86 -14.59 0.74
CA PRO A 129 -14.81 -15.46 1.30
C PRO A 129 -14.22 -14.99 2.63
N GLY A 130 -14.61 -13.79 3.10
CA GLY A 130 -14.09 -13.21 4.33
C GLY A 130 -12.65 -12.75 4.20
N ALA A 131 -12.09 -12.25 5.31
CA ALA A 131 -10.71 -11.82 5.36
C ALA A 131 -9.98 -12.42 6.55
N THR A 132 -8.67 -12.58 6.42
CA THR A 132 -7.76 -12.85 7.54
C THR A 132 -6.79 -11.69 7.70
N LEU A 133 -6.53 -11.28 8.94
CA LEU A 133 -5.43 -10.39 9.28
C LEU A 133 -4.43 -11.17 10.12
N LYS A 134 -3.16 -11.08 9.74
CA LYS A 134 -2.05 -11.75 10.43
C LYS A 134 -0.91 -10.79 10.63
N MET A 135 -0.10 -11.04 11.66
CA MET A 135 1.15 -10.33 11.89
C MET A 135 2.29 -11.31 12.11
N TYR A 136 3.43 -10.98 11.51
CA TYR A 136 4.67 -11.76 11.70
C TYR A 136 5.90 -10.88 11.46
N ASP A 137 7.03 -11.33 11.98
CA ASP A 137 8.33 -10.74 11.69
C ASP A 137 8.92 -11.35 10.42
N ASP A 138 9.60 -10.54 9.61
CA ASP A 138 10.23 -10.94 8.36
C ASP A 138 11.54 -10.18 8.16
N ASP A 139 12.29 -10.57 7.15
CA ASP A 139 13.47 -9.86 6.66
C ASP A 139 13.15 -9.20 5.31
N TRP A 140 13.43 -7.90 5.22
CA TRP A 140 13.28 -7.16 3.98
C TRP A 140 14.64 -6.64 3.51
N PHE A 141 15.29 -7.41 2.63
CA PHE A 141 16.64 -7.11 2.12
C PHE A 141 17.68 -6.86 3.22
N GLY A 142 17.73 -7.72 4.23
CA GLY A 142 18.65 -7.62 5.36
C GLY A 142 18.22 -6.67 6.48
N ASN A 143 17.00 -6.12 6.39
CA ASN A 143 16.41 -5.29 7.43
C ASN A 143 15.30 -6.06 8.14
N ALA A 144 15.37 -6.15 9.46
CA ALA A 144 14.27 -6.70 10.24
C ALA A 144 13.01 -5.88 9.99
N ALA A 145 11.89 -6.55 9.73
CA ALA A 145 10.61 -5.93 9.44
C ALA A 145 9.47 -6.58 10.23
N THR A 146 8.42 -5.82 10.49
CA THR A 146 7.13 -6.31 10.96
C THR A 146 6.14 -6.24 9.81
N VAL A 147 5.46 -7.34 9.52
CA VAL A 147 4.47 -7.44 8.46
C VAL A 147 3.07 -7.54 9.05
N VAL A 148 2.16 -6.67 8.60
CA VAL A 148 0.72 -6.83 8.79
C VAL A 148 0.13 -7.21 7.44
N GLU A 149 -0.48 -8.38 7.38
CA GLU A 149 -1.04 -8.97 6.17
C GLU A 149 -2.56 -9.04 6.27
N MET A 150 -3.25 -8.61 5.22
CA MET A 150 -4.67 -8.86 5.03
C MET A 150 -4.88 -9.67 3.76
N ASP A 151 -5.54 -10.83 3.87
CA ASP A 151 -5.90 -11.69 2.75
C ASP A 151 -7.43 -11.85 2.67
N GLY A 152 -8.02 -11.42 1.55
CA GLY A 152 -9.45 -11.48 1.29
C GLY A 152 -10.18 -10.15 1.49
N GLU A 153 -11.48 -10.21 1.75
CA GLU A 153 -12.37 -9.04 1.74
C GLU A 153 -13.22 -8.93 3.01
N ILE A 154 -13.41 -7.68 3.45
CA ILE A 154 -14.37 -7.29 4.49
C ILE A 154 -15.78 -7.46 3.92
N ASP A 155 -16.69 -7.98 4.71
CA ASP A 155 -18.10 -8.08 4.32
C ASP A 155 -18.76 -6.68 4.33
N MET A 156 -19.16 -6.22 3.15
CA MET A 156 -19.75 -4.90 2.97
C MET A 156 -21.05 -4.70 3.73
N ASP A 157 -21.81 -5.77 3.99
CA ASP A 157 -23.06 -5.70 4.77
C ASP A 157 -22.78 -5.53 6.27
N ASN A 158 -21.64 -6.05 6.73
CA ASN A 158 -21.19 -5.95 8.12
C ASN A 158 -19.94 -5.07 8.29
N MET A 159 -19.63 -4.24 7.32
CA MET A 159 -18.37 -3.49 7.24
C MET A 159 -18.08 -2.70 8.52
N GLU A 160 -19.03 -2.01 9.08
CA GLU A 160 -18.83 -1.21 10.30
C GLU A 160 -18.42 -2.07 11.51
N ALA A 161 -19.09 -3.19 11.73
CA ALA A 161 -18.76 -4.09 12.83
C ALA A 161 -17.37 -4.71 12.67
N GLN A 162 -17.03 -5.16 11.45
CA GLN A 162 -15.73 -5.74 11.15
C GLN A 162 -14.59 -4.71 11.23
N LEU A 163 -14.81 -3.48 10.78
CA LEU A 163 -13.84 -2.40 10.93
C LEU A 163 -13.57 -2.05 12.39
N LYS A 164 -14.60 -2.01 13.23
CA LYS A 164 -14.44 -1.81 14.68
C LYS A 164 -13.66 -2.96 15.34
N GLU A 165 -13.88 -4.19 14.90
CA GLU A 165 -13.12 -5.35 15.37
C GLU A 165 -11.64 -5.23 14.96
N ILE A 166 -11.36 -4.90 13.69
CA ILE A 166 -9.99 -4.65 13.21
C ILE A 166 -9.35 -3.52 14.01
N GLU A 167 -10.00 -2.37 14.13
CA GLU A 167 -9.46 -1.20 14.81
C GLU A 167 -9.15 -1.47 16.27
N SER A 168 -10.02 -2.20 16.97
CA SER A 168 -9.79 -2.59 18.37
C SER A 168 -8.61 -3.56 18.55
N ASN A 169 -8.23 -4.27 17.48
CA ASN A 169 -7.14 -5.23 17.46
C ASN A 169 -5.80 -4.65 17.01
N LEU A 170 -5.82 -3.49 16.30
CA LEU A 170 -4.62 -2.78 15.90
C LEU A 170 -4.01 -2.03 17.08
N GLU A 171 -2.67 -2.08 17.17
CA GLU A 171 -1.89 -1.29 18.11
C GLU A 171 -0.94 -0.36 17.35
N GLY A 172 -0.53 0.72 18.01
CA GLY A 172 0.36 1.69 17.39
C GLY A 172 -0.34 2.66 16.43
N LEU A 173 -1.67 2.66 16.33
CA LEU A 173 -2.44 3.73 15.72
C LEU A 173 -2.64 4.83 16.75
N GLY A 174 -1.75 5.82 16.78
CA GLY A 174 -1.82 6.97 17.70
C GLY A 174 -2.84 8.02 17.25
N GLY A 175 -4.04 7.58 16.85
CA GLY A 175 -5.11 8.47 16.45
C GLY A 175 -5.65 9.30 17.63
N LYS A 176 -6.14 10.51 17.35
CA LYS A 176 -6.83 11.35 18.34
C LYS A 176 -8.19 10.77 18.73
N SER A 177 -8.70 9.82 17.96
CA SER A 177 -9.96 9.11 18.17
C SER A 177 -9.74 7.60 18.03
N PRO A 178 -10.27 6.78 18.95
CA PRO A 178 -10.19 5.33 18.84
C PRO A 178 -11.03 4.75 17.68
N THR A 179 -11.79 5.58 16.94
CA THR A 179 -12.66 5.18 15.83
C THR A 179 -12.21 5.77 14.49
N GLU A 180 -11.05 6.40 14.44
CA GLU A 180 -10.59 7.14 13.26
C GLU A 180 -10.42 6.25 12.01
N LEU A 181 -9.87 5.05 12.18
CA LEU A 181 -9.70 4.13 11.06
C LEU A 181 -11.05 3.70 10.50
N SER A 182 -11.96 3.28 11.37
CA SER A 182 -13.31 2.85 10.98
C SER A 182 -14.08 3.97 10.28
N GLU A 183 -14.03 5.19 10.81
CA GLU A 183 -14.68 6.37 10.20
C GLU A 183 -14.10 6.70 8.81
N ALA A 184 -12.78 6.66 8.67
CA ALA A 184 -12.12 6.90 7.40
C ALA A 184 -12.49 5.85 6.35
N MET A 185 -12.46 4.57 6.73
CA MET A 185 -12.82 3.46 5.86
C MET A 185 -14.29 3.48 5.44
N LEU A 186 -15.21 3.84 6.34
CA LEU A 186 -16.64 3.95 6.02
C LEU A 186 -16.92 5.05 4.99
N LYS A 187 -16.13 6.12 4.96
CA LYS A 187 -16.21 7.15 3.90
C LYS A 187 -15.78 6.64 2.53
N LEU A 188 -14.94 5.60 2.50
CA LEU A 188 -14.47 4.97 1.26
C LEU A 188 -15.38 3.83 0.81
N LYS A 189 -16.42 3.48 1.57
CA LYS A 189 -17.33 2.36 1.25
C LYS A 189 -17.85 2.46 -0.18
N GLY A 190 -17.70 1.38 -0.93
CA GLY A 190 -18.08 1.31 -2.35
C GLY A 190 -17.04 1.85 -3.34
N SER A 191 -15.93 2.44 -2.87
CA SER A 191 -14.80 2.78 -3.73
C SER A 191 -13.98 1.53 -4.06
N PRO A 192 -13.29 1.48 -5.22
CA PRO A 192 -12.45 0.35 -5.57
C PRO A 192 -11.41 0.04 -4.48
N GLY A 193 -11.35 -1.22 -4.06
CA GLY A 193 -10.42 -1.70 -3.04
C GLY A 193 -10.79 -1.34 -1.60
N SER A 194 -11.92 -0.69 -1.33
CA SER A 194 -12.35 -0.36 0.04
C SER A 194 -12.68 -1.57 0.90
N GLU A 195 -12.97 -2.70 0.28
CA GLU A 195 -13.35 -3.96 0.95
C GLU A 195 -12.18 -4.91 1.22
N ASN A 196 -10.96 -4.58 0.80
CA ASN A 196 -9.79 -5.43 0.98
C ASN A 196 -8.61 -4.68 1.62
N GLY A 197 -7.46 -5.36 1.73
CA GLY A 197 -6.26 -4.79 2.32
C GLY A 197 -5.77 -3.50 1.66
N THR A 198 -6.17 -3.21 0.41
CA THR A 198 -5.82 -1.95 -0.26
C THR A 198 -6.34 -0.75 0.53
N GLY A 199 -7.64 -0.67 0.74
CA GLY A 199 -8.26 0.42 1.50
C GLY A 199 -7.78 0.47 2.94
N LEU A 200 -7.80 -0.70 3.62
CA LEU A 200 -7.42 -0.79 5.03
C LEU A 200 -5.98 -0.30 5.26
N LEU A 201 -5.00 -0.90 4.58
CA LEU A 201 -3.61 -0.63 4.86
C LEU A 201 -3.14 0.71 4.30
N GLN A 202 -3.72 1.22 3.21
CA GLN A 202 -3.51 2.59 2.77
C GLN A 202 -4.03 3.61 3.79
N THR A 203 -5.20 3.36 4.39
CA THR A 203 -5.73 4.23 5.46
C THR A 203 -4.84 4.19 6.69
N VAL A 204 -4.34 3.02 7.09
CA VAL A 204 -3.35 2.88 8.17
C VAL A 204 -2.10 3.72 7.85
N ILE A 205 -1.56 3.62 6.63
CA ILE A 205 -0.40 4.43 6.21
C ILE A 205 -0.71 5.92 6.31
N ALA A 206 -1.87 6.37 5.83
CA ALA A 206 -2.24 7.78 5.88
C ALA A 206 -2.30 8.33 7.32
N ILE A 207 -2.85 7.55 8.26
CA ILE A 207 -2.86 7.89 9.68
C ILE A 207 -1.42 8.01 10.21
N LYS A 208 -0.55 7.07 9.86
CA LYS A 208 0.85 7.08 10.31
C LYS A 208 1.68 8.21 9.69
N VAL A 209 1.46 8.54 8.41
CA VAL A 209 2.10 9.71 7.76
C VAL A 209 1.74 10.99 8.51
N ARG A 210 0.48 11.16 8.91
CA ARG A 210 0.07 12.30 9.74
C ARG A 210 0.80 12.32 11.08
N GLU A 211 0.97 11.19 11.75
CA GLU A 211 1.72 11.12 13.00
C GLU A 211 3.19 11.51 12.83
N VAL A 212 3.84 11.08 11.75
CA VAL A 212 5.20 11.51 11.40
C VAL A 212 5.24 13.02 11.20
N TYR A 213 4.31 13.55 10.42
CA TYR A 213 4.20 15.00 10.19
C TYR A 213 4.00 15.80 11.48
N GLU A 214 3.10 15.36 12.37
CA GLU A 214 2.84 16.04 13.66
C GLU A 214 4.06 16.02 14.60
N LYS A 215 4.97 15.04 14.45
CA LYS A 215 6.23 14.97 15.22
C LYS A 215 7.32 15.90 14.66
N LEU A 216 7.28 16.20 13.35
CA LEU A 216 8.24 17.07 12.68
C LEU A 216 7.81 18.56 12.73
N SER A 217 6.57 18.83 13.11
CA SER A 217 5.99 20.18 13.18
C SER A 217 6.10 20.78 14.56
#